data_c7cc64ca06b442c1fd5b5d984a53b408
#
_entry.id   c7cc64ca06b442c1fd5b5d984a53b408
#
_cell.length_a   1.000
_cell.length_b   1.000
_cell.length_c   1.000
_cell.angle_alpha   90.00
_cell.angle_beta   90.00
_cell.angle_gamma   90.00
#
_symmetry.space_group_name_H-M   'P 1'
#
loop_
_entity.id
_entity.type
_entity.pdbx_description
1 polymer ?
#
loop_
_entity_poly.entity_id
_entity_poly.type
_entity_poly.pdbx_seq_one_letter_code
_entity_poly.pdbx_strand_id
1 'polypeptide(L)'
;MSNNSFAVAAGGEFGSRGTWCSAANYALTTLRLPGTTRLYVLKASSPVTGQVLFGTDPGGLQPQSVLSVAASLKSPGSNLSANQAFTYCSDLRLKYRR
;
A
#
# COMPACT_ATOMS: atom_id res chain seq x y z
N MET A 1 -10.98 -18.35 -2.16
CA MET A 1 -11.00 -17.41 -2.81
C MET A 1 -9.84 -16.68 -2.78
N SER A 2 -9.39 -16.31 -3.68
CA SER A 2 -8.31 -15.62 -3.70
C SER A 2 -8.54 -14.29 -3.52
N ASN A 3 -7.89 -13.67 -2.72
CA ASN A 3 -8.00 -12.32 -2.65
C ASN A 3 -6.72 -11.84 -3.10
N ASN A 4 -6.59 -10.85 -3.77
CA ASN A 4 -5.37 -10.32 -4.31
C ASN A 4 -4.56 -9.67 -3.20
N SER A 5 -3.98 -10.50 -2.35
CA SER A 5 -3.13 -9.98 -1.29
C SER A 5 -1.67 -10.12 -1.72
N PHE A 6 -0.84 -9.20 -1.25
CA PHE A 6 0.57 -9.19 -1.61
C PHE A 6 1.35 -8.42 -0.56
N ALA A 7 2.63 -8.74 -0.46
CA ALA A 7 3.51 -8.10 0.52
C ALA A 7 4.42 -7.11 -0.18
N VAL A 8 4.66 -5.97 0.47
CA VAL A 8 5.51 -4.93 -0.05
C VAL A 8 6.54 -4.59 1.00
N ALA A 9 7.80 -4.48 0.60
CA ALA A 9 8.86 -4.09 1.54
C ALA A 9 8.55 -2.73 2.12
N ALA A 10 8.67 -2.62 3.44
CA ALA A 10 8.36 -1.38 4.13
C ALA A 10 9.62 -0.62 4.47
N GLY A 11 9.50 0.66 4.68
CA GLY A 11 10.62 1.49 5.07
C GLY A 11 11.47 1.84 3.87
N GLY A 12 12.76 1.89 4.09
CA GLY A 12 13.66 2.25 3.03
C GLY A 12 13.72 3.75 2.84
N GLU A 13 14.32 4.15 1.74
CA GLU A 13 14.63 5.54 1.51
C GLU A 13 13.42 6.44 1.40
N PHE A 14 12.33 5.92 0.87
CA PHE A 14 11.15 6.74 0.61
C PHE A 14 10.06 6.58 1.67
N GLY A 15 10.28 5.73 2.66
CA GLY A 15 9.37 5.62 3.79
C GLY A 15 7.99 5.15 3.43
N SER A 16 7.00 5.62 4.18
CA SER A 16 5.62 5.17 4.04
C SER A 16 5.02 5.51 2.69
N ARG A 17 5.33 6.67 2.16
CA ARG A 17 4.82 7.04 0.84
C ARG A 17 5.35 6.11 -0.23
N GLY A 18 6.63 5.73 -0.12
CA GLY A 18 7.21 4.78 -1.06
C GLY A 18 6.54 3.43 -0.98
N THR A 19 6.18 3.00 0.23
CA THR A 19 5.50 1.72 0.39
C THR A 19 4.13 1.75 -0.27
N TRP A 20 3.35 2.82 -0.07
CA TRP A 20 2.05 2.94 -0.74
C TRP A 20 2.20 3.04 -2.25
N CYS A 21 3.22 3.78 -2.71
CA CYS A 21 3.48 3.89 -4.15
C CYS A 21 3.78 2.51 -4.74
N SER A 22 4.60 1.72 -4.07
CA SER A 22 4.94 0.39 -4.55
C SER A 22 3.72 -0.51 -4.58
N ALA A 23 2.88 -0.43 -3.55
CA ALA A 23 1.66 -1.23 -3.50
C ALA A 23 0.73 -0.87 -4.65
N ALA A 24 0.54 0.43 -4.89
CA ALA A 24 -0.32 0.88 -5.96
C ALA A 24 0.21 0.48 -7.31
N ASN A 25 1.51 0.62 -7.51
CA ASN A 25 2.12 0.25 -8.78
C ASN A 25 1.92 -1.23 -9.05
N TYR A 26 2.11 -2.07 -8.06
CA TYR A 26 1.90 -3.51 -8.20
C TYR A 26 0.44 -3.81 -8.56
N ALA A 27 -0.49 -3.18 -7.85
CA ALA A 27 -1.91 -3.41 -8.08
C ALA A 27 -2.33 -2.98 -9.48
N LEU A 28 -1.84 -1.83 -9.93
CA LEU A 28 -2.28 -1.29 -11.21
C LEU A 28 -1.58 -1.96 -12.39
N THR A 29 -0.32 -2.32 -12.25
CA THR A 29 0.43 -2.84 -13.38
C THR A 29 0.51 -4.36 -13.39
N THR A 30 0.74 -4.98 -12.25
CA THR A 30 0.89 -6.43 -12.20
C THR A 30 -0.46 -7.12 -12.08
N LEU A 31 -1.29 -6.64 -11.16
CA LEU A 31 -2.61 -7.22 -10.98
C LEU A 31 -3.65 -6.63 -11.92
N ARG A 32 -3.32 -5.51 -12.53
CA ARG A 32 -4.19 -4.83 -13.50
C ARG A 32 -5.55 -4.49 -12.93
N LEU A 33 -5.55 -4.02 -11.69
CA LEU A 33 -6.79 -3.64 -11.03
C LEU A 33 -7.18 -2.23 -11.42
N PRO A 34 -8.49 -1.91 -11.37
CA PRO A 34 -8.92 -0.53 -11.61
C PRO A 34 -8.37 0.39 -10.54
N GLY A 35 -8.13 1.64 -10.91
CA GLY A 35 -7.61 2.62 -9.96
C GLY A 35 -8.54 2.92 -8.81
N THR A 36 -9.83 2.61 -8.95
CA THR A 36 -10.78 2.80 -7.86
C THR A 36 -10.75 1.68 -6.83
N THR A 37 -10.01 0.61 -7.10
CA THR A 37 -9.90 -0.49 -6.15
C THR A 37 -9.24 -0.01 -4.87
N ARG A 38 -9.82 -0.36 -3.71
CA ARG A 38 -9.22 0.01 -2.43
C ARG A 38 -8.14 -0.99 -2.07
N LEU A 39 -7.03 -0.46 -1.58
CA LEU A 39 -5.93 -1.29 -1.09
C LEU A 39 -5.94 -1.17 0.42
N TYR A 40 -6.03 -2.30 1.12
CA TYR A 40 -6.11 -2.34 2.57
C TYR A 40 -4.81 -2.85 3.15
N VAL A 41 -4.39 -2.26 4.26
CA VAL A 41 -3.27 -2.80 5.02
C VAL A 41 -3.83 -3.94 5.84
N LEU A 42 -3.43 -5.16 5.51
CA LEU A 42 -3.93 -6.34 6.21
C LEU A 42 -3.05 -6.69 7.40
N LYS A 43 -1.75 -6.40 7.30
CA LYS A 43 -0.84 -6.72 8.36
C LYS A 43 0.25 -5.67 8.38
N ALA A 44 0.49 -5.11 9.54
CA ALA A 44 1.51 -4.07 9.68
C ALA A 44 2.90 -4.65 9.46
N SER A 45 3.87 -3.79 9.18
CA SER A 45 5.20 -4.28 8.93
C SER A 45 5.75 -4.96 10.18
N SER A 46 6.52 -6.01 9.93
CA SER A 46 7.09 -6.80 10.99
C SER A 46 8.59 -6.53 11.04
N PRO A 47 9.19 -6.41 12.20
CA PRO A 47 10.65 -6.26 12.26
C PRO A 47 11.37 -7.50 11.72
N VAL A 48 10.66 -8.63 11.65
CA VAL A 48 11.27 -9.84 11.12
C VAL A 48 11.28 -9.84 9.61
N THR A 49 10.15 -9.52 8.98
CA THR A 49 10.06 -9.57 7.52
C THR A 49 10.32 -8.23 6.87
N GLY A 50 10.05 -7.14 7.57
CA GLY A 50 10.16 -5.82 6.98
C GLY A 50 9.16 -5.57 5.88
N GLN A 51 8.03 -6.28 5.89
CA GLN A 51 7.03 -6.16 4.84
C GLN A 51 5.67 -5.86 5.39
N VAL A 52 4.88 -5.11 4.61
CA VAL A 52 3.49 -4.83 4.91
C VAL A 52 2.64 -5.66 3.98
N LEU A 53 1.64 -6.33 4.51
CA LEU A 53 0.73 -7.13 3.69
C LEU A 53 -0.45 -6.27 3.28
N PHE A 54 -0.69 -6.18 1.98
CA PHE A 54 -1.81 -5.44 1.42
C PHE A 54 -2.79 -6.39 0.76
N GLY A 55 -4.02 -5.96 0.62
CA GLY A 55 -5.01 -6.73 -0.12
C GLY A 55 -6.13 -5.83 -0.60
N THR A 56 -7.03 -6.39 -1.39
CA THR A 56 -8.15 -5.63 -1.94
C THR A 56 -9.41 -5.81 -1.13
N ASP A 57 -9.33 -6.52 -0.02
CA ASP A 57 -10.46 -6.83 0.82
C ASP A 57 -10.00 -6.73 2.26
N PRO A 58 -10.75 -6.07 3.15
CA PRO A 58 -10.30 -5.94 4.53
C PRO A 58 -10.23 -7.28 5.29
N GLY A 59 -10.88 -8.32 4.78
CA GLY A 59 -10.73 -9.65 5.37
C GLY A 59 -11.18 -9.72 6.82
N GLY A 60 -12.24 -9.02 7.17
CA GLY A 60 -12.74 -9.02 8.53
C GLY A 60 -12.19 -7.90 9.40
N LEU A 61 -11.19 -7.16 8.91
CA LEU A 61 -10.68 -6.03 9.66
C LEU A 61 -11.65 -4.85 9.54
N GLN A 62 -11.63 -4.00 10.56
CA GLN A 62 -12.44 -2.80 10.54
C GLN A 62 -11.76 -1.80 9.61
N PRO A 63 -12.41 -1.33 8.55
CA PRO A 63 -11.78 -0.33 7.68
C PRO A 63 -11.49 0.95 8.45
N GLN A 64 -10.31 1.51 8.21
CA GLN A 64 -9.85 2.72 8.90
C GLN A 64 -9.49 3.78 7.88
N SER A 65 -9.81 5.02 8.20
CA SER A 65 -9.38 6.12 7.35
C SER A 65 -7.90 6.40 7.57
N VAL A 66 -7.23 6.81 6.52
CA VAL A 66 -5.83 7.16 6.61
C VAL A 66 -5.74 8.62 7.02
N LEU A 67 -5.37 8.87 8.27
CA LEU A 67 -5.17 10.22 8.77
C LEU A 67 -3.72 10.63 8.68
N SER A 68 -2.81 9.66 8.72
CA SER A 68 -1.40 9.92 8.60
C SER A 68 -0.81 8.78 7.80
N VAL A 69 -0.07 9.10 6.76
CA VAL A 69 0.52 8.07 5.89
C VAL A 69 1.48 7.21 6.69
N ALA A 70 2.27 7.82 7.55
CA ALA A 70 3.23 7.05 8.34
C ALA A 70 2.52 6.09 9.29
N ALA A 71 1.45 6.53 9.91
CA ALA A 71 0.74 5.68 10.86
C ALA A 71 -0.12 4.63 10.17
N SER A 72 -0.52 4.86 8.91
CA SER A 72 -1.41 3.96 8.21
C SER A 72 -0.82 2.57 8.05
N LEU A 73 0.48 2.47 7.88
CA LEU A 73 1.12 1.17 7.67
C LEU A 73 1.24 0.37 8.96
N LYS A 74 0.94 1.00 10.09
CA LYS A 74 0.94 0.32 11.38
C LYS A 74 -0.46 0.03 11.86
N SER A 75 -1.48 0.39 11.06
CA SER A 75 -2.87 0.25 11.47
C SER A 75 -3.60 -0.62 10.46
N PRO A 76 -3.70 -1.92 10.74
CA PRO A 76 -4.44 -2.81 9.83
C PRO A 76 -5.86 -2.30 9.61
N GLY A 77 -6.33 -2.39 8.38
CA GLY A 77 -7.61 -1.84 8.00
C GLY A 77 -7.50 -0.49 7.31
N SER A 78 -6.37 0.21 7.44
CA SER A 78 -6.16 1.46 6.73
C SER A 78 -6.23 1.21 5.24
N ASN A 79 -6.84 2.11 4.50
CA ASN A 79 -7.00 1.86 3.07
C ASN A 79 -7.02 3.15 2.27
N LEU A 80 -6.57 3.03 1.03
CA LEU A 80 -6.60 4.10 0.05
C LEU A 80 -6.97 3.46 -1.27
N SER A 81 -7.60 4.23 -2.18
CA SER A 81 -7.78 3.72 -3.51
C SER A 81 -6.41 3.60 -4.19
N ALA A 82 -6.30 2.70 -5.16
CA ALA A 82 -5.04 2.54 -5.87
C ALA A 82 -4.61 3.86 -6.51
N ASN A 83 -5.56 4.62 -7.07
CA ASN A 83 -5.24 5.91 -7.66
C ASN A 83 -4.68 6.87 -6.62
N GLN A 84 -5.29 6.92 -5.44
CA GLN A 84 -4.83 7.81 -4.39
C GLN A 84 -3.44 7.41 -3.91
N ALA A 85 -3.22 6.13 -3.69
CA ALA A 85 -1.91 5.65 -3.27
C ALA A 85 -0.86 5.92 -4.36
N PHE A 86 -1.27 5.82 -5.62
CA PHE A 86 -0.34 6.05 -6.73
C PHE A 86 0.08 7.51 -6.81
N THR A 87 -0.70 8.45 -6.25
CA THR A 87 -0.28 9.85 -6.27
C THR A 87 1.00 10.05 -5.49
N TYR A 88 1.30 9.19 -4.54
CA TYR A 88 2.56 9.30 -3.80
C TYR A 88 3.77 9.00 -4.69
N CYS A 89 3.55 8.32 -5.80
CA CYS A 89 4.63 8.04 -6.73
C CYS A 89 5.15 9.31 -7.39
N SER A 90 4.28 10.32 -7.53
CA SER A 90 4.74 11.55 -8.15
C SER A 90 5.74 12.29 -7.27
N ASP A 91 5.67 12.11 -5.95
CA ASP A 91 6.66 12.71 -5.07
C ASP A 91 8.01 12.05 -5.23
N LEU A 92 8.03 10.82 -5.76
CA LEU A 92 9.25 10.06 -5.93
C LEU A 92 9.76 10.09 -7.36
N ARG A 93 9.00 10.72 -8.24
CA ARG A 93 9.30 10.64 -9.66
C ARG A 93 10.67 11.19 -10.00
N LEU A 94 11.06 12.26 -9.34
CA LEU A 94 12.37 12.82 -9.60
C LEU A 94 13.49 11.87 -9.22
N LYS A 95 13.26 11.05 -8.20
CA LYS A 95 14.28 10.11 -7.77
C LYS A 95 14.40 8.92 -8.69
N TYR A 96 13.30 8.57 -9.35
CA TYR A 96 13.31 7.42 -10.25
C TYR A 96 13.50 7.79 -11.70
N ARG A 97 13.67 9.10 -12.00
CA ARG A 97 13.81 9.46 -13.37
C ARG A 97 15.04 8.91 -13.97
N ARG A 98 14.99 8.64 -15.17
CA ARG A 98 16.13 8.18 -15.91
C ARG A 98 16.53 9.14 -16.91
#